data_58a96978b60141f9d3869ed60f94ffce
#
_entry.id   58a96978b60141f9d3869ed60f94ffce
#
_cell.length_a   1.000
_cell.length_b   1.000
_cell.length_c   1.000
_cell.angle_alpha   90.00
_cell.angle_beta   90.00
_cell.angle_gamma   90.00
#
_symmetry.space_group_name_H-M   'P 1'
#
loop_
_entity.id
_entity.type
_entity.pdbx_description
1 polymer ?
#
loop_
_entity_poly.entity_id
_entity_poly.type
_entity_poly.pdbx_seq_one_letter_code
_entity_poly.pdbx_strand_id
1 'polypeptide(L)'
;MKVRLILLVLVLSCFTLAGALMASDTKSAQKPWAMNATIIEACSCPMFCQCYFSTSPASHEMAGMEGHEGHAEAYCKFNNAFRVNKGTYNGVSLAGAKFWVAGDLGSSFGDGTADWAVLTFDPSVTPAQREGIGMILGKVYPVKWADFKMGADAPISWEHKMGSDEAHAMLDGGKGAEVILKNSVNKNSAGPVVIKNLKYFGAPRNDGFVLMPNTVEAYRLGEKPYEFKGTNGFMITLDITSKDVATN
;
A
#
# COMPACT_ATOMS: atom_id res chain seq x y z
N MET A 1 59.83 -60.86 46.34
CA MET A 1 60.09 -60.34 45.03
C MET A 1 58.93 -59.39 44.66
N LYS A 2 59.20 -58.15 44.57
CA LYS A 2 58.21 -57.07 44.46
C LYS A 2 58.09 -56.65 42.97
N VAL A 3 56.96 -56.94 42.32
CA VAL A 3 56.66 -56.45 41.02
C VAL A 3 56.08 -55.03 41.13
N ARG A 4 56.82 -54.06 40.69
CA ARG A 4 56.34 -52.67 40.61
C ARG A 4 55.53 -52.52 39.34
N LEU A 5 54.25 -52.36 39.54
CA LEU A 5 53.33 -51.99 38.51
C LEU A 5 53.53 -50.51 38.21
N ILE A 6 54.12 -50.20 37.04
CA ILE A 6 54.23 -48.85 36.52
C ILE A 6 52.93 -48.56 35.78
N LEU A 7 52.09 -47.76 36.41
CA LEU A 7 50.91 -47.20 35.78
C LEU A 7 51.37 -46.08 34.85
N LEU A 8 51.38 -46.38 33.56
CA LEU A 8 51.58 -45.39 32.53
C LEU A 8 50.21 -44.68 32.31
N VAL A 9 50.06 -43.51 32.93
CA VAL A 9 48.91 -42.63 32.68
C VAL A 9 49.16 -42.00 31.36
N LEU A 10 48.61 -42.60 30.34
CA LEU A 10 48.47 -41.97 29.03
C LEU A 10 47.36 -40.86 29.11
N VAL A 11 47.83 -39.65 29.38
CA VAL A 11 46.96 -38.48 29.24
C VAL A 11 46.69 -38.29 27.76
N LEU A 12 45.62 -38.93 27.33
CA LEU A 12 45.06 -38.68 25.99
C LEU A 12 44.37 -37.30 26.05
N SER A 13 45.13 -36.27 25.74
CA SER A 13 44.61 -34.93 25.51
C SER A 13 43.74 -34.98 24.27
N CYS A 14 42.46 -35.28 24.47
CA CYS A 14 41.43 -34.98 23.49
C CYS A 14 41.40 -33.46 23.29
N PHE A 15 42.16 -33.00 22.34
CA PHE A 15 41.90 -31.72 21.72
C PHE A 15 40.51 -31.81 21.03
N THR A 16 39.47 -31.54 21.82
CA THR A 16 38.18 -31.18 21.25
C THR A 16 38.38 -29.88 20.50
N LEU A 17 38.65 -30.01 19.20
CA LEU A 17 38.46 -28.92 18.26
C LEU A 17 36.95 -28.62 18.29
N ALA A 18 36.54 -27.78 19.23
CA ALA A 18 35.27 -27.11 19.18
C ALA A 18 35.36 -26.14 17.96
N GLY A 19 35.14 -26.70 16.77
CA GLY A 19 34.83 -25.90 15.62
C GLY A 19 33.61 -25.08 15.97
N ALA A 20 33.82 -23.84 16.40
CA ALA A 20 32.78 -22.84 16.40
C ALA A 20 32.31 -22.73 14.93
N LEU A 21 31.24 -23.48 14.61
CA LEU A 21 30.39 -23.17 13.52
C LEU A 21 29.87 -21.75 13.80
N MET A 22 30.66 -20.78 13.39
CA MET A 22 30.12 -19.44 13.12
C MET A 22 29.05 -19.69 12.11
N ALA A 23 27.81 -19.90 12.55
CA ALA A 23 26.65 -19.64 11.75
C ALA A 23 26.78 -18.17 11.41
N SER A 24 27.43 -17.88 10.29
CA SER A 24 27.28 -16.58 9.67
C SER A 24 25.81 -16.52 9.35
N ASP A 25 25.05 -15.78 10.15
CA ASP A 25 23.80 -15.18 9.72
C ASP A 25 24.11 -14.34 8.49
N THR A 26 24.27 -15.02 7.36
CA THR A 26 24.11 -14.40 6.07
C THR A 26 22.65 -14.01 6.01
N LYS A 27 22.33 -12.86 6.61
CA LYS A 27 21.16 -12.10 6.30
C LYS A 27 21.16 -12.05 4.77
N SER A 28 20.40 -12.94 4.16
CA SER A 28 20.33 -13.06 2.71
C SER A 28 20.06 -11.65 2.20
N ALA A 29 21.07 -11.06 1.56
CA ALA A 29 20.94 -9.69 1.10
C ALA A 29 19.72 -9.67 0.18
N GLN A 30 18.65 -9.04 0.63
CA GLN A 30 17.40 -8.96 -0.11
C GLN A 30 17.72 -8.46 -1.52
N LYS A 31 17.40 -9.25 -2.53
CA LYS A 31 17.65 -8.85 -3.91
C LYS A 31 16.98 -7.49 -4.17
N PRO A 32 17.63 -6.62 -4.94
CA PRO A 32 17.03 -5.35 -5.30
C PRO A 32 15.64 -5.57 -5.91
N TRP A 33 14.68 -4.77 -5.49
CA TRP A 33 13.33 -4.76 -6.03
C TRP A 33 12.93 -3.34 -6.42
N ALA A 34 11.97 -3.23 -7.32
CA ALA A 34 11.41 -1.98 -7.77
C ALA A 34 9.95 -2.17 -8.20
N MET A 35 9.15 -1.13 -8.02
CA MET A 35 7.78 -1.07 -8.54
C MET A 35 7.48 0.34 -9.04
N ASN A 36 7.03 0.42 -10.28
CA ASN A 36 6.38 1.60 -10.85
C ASN A 36 4.93 1.23 -11.11
N ALA A 37 4.00 1.93 -10.49
CA ALA A 37 2.58 1.62 -10.58
C ALA A 37 1.76 2.91 -10.69
N THR A 38 0.71 2.87 -11.52
CA THR A 38 -0.27 3.95 -11.60
C THR A 38 -1.50 3.58 -10.77
N ILE A 39 -1.99 4.56 -10.04
CA ILE A 39 -3.12 4.44 -9.12
C ILE A 39 -4.28 5.30 -9.64
N ILE A 40 -5.47 4.71 -9.70
CA ILE A 40 -6.74 5.44 -9.70
C ILE A 40 -7.15 5.49 -8.23
N GLU A 41 -7.02 6.67 -7.61
CA GLU A 41 -7.26 6.88 -6.19
C GLU A 41 -8.48 7.75 -5.96
N ALA A 42 -9.36 7.33 -5.07
CA ALA A 42 -10.44 8.15 -4.55
C ALA A 42 -10.49 8.08 -3.02
N CYS A 43 -10.91 9.15 -2.38
CA CYS A 43 -11.12 9.16 -0.94
C CYS A 43 -12.27 10.09 -0.53
N SER A 44 -12.84 9.80 0.64
CA SER A 44 -13.95 10.54 1.25
C SER A 44 -13.65 12.00 1.58
N CYS A 45 -12.38 12.38 1.61
CA CYS A 45 -11.97 13.74 1.97
C CYS A 45 -12.42 14.77 0.93
N PRO A 46 -12.71 16.03 1.34
CA PRO A 46 -12.80 17.13 0.39
C PRO A 46 -11.53 17.29 -0.44
N MET A 47 -11.65 17.89 -1.62
CA MET A 47 -10.48 18.30 -2.40
C MET A 47 -9.67 19.35 -1.62
N PHE A 48 -8.44 19.22 -1.57
CA PHE A 48 -7.30 18.48 -2.02
C PHE A 48 -6.77 17.42 -1.04
N CYS A 49 -7.56 16.61 -0.46
CA CYS A 49 -7.24 15.59 0.53
C CYS A 49 -6.18 16.03 1.55
N GLN A 50 -6.59 16.66 2.64
CA GLN A 50 -5.68 17.22 3.64
C GLN A 50 -4.71 16.20 4.25
N CYS A 51 -4.99 14.89 4.12
CA CYS A 51 -4.13 13.81 4.60
C CYS A 51 -2.71 13.84 4.01
N TYR A 52 -2.52 14.45 2.83
CA TYR A 52 -1.19 14.66 2.24
C TYR A 52 -0.48 15.90 2.75
N PHE A 53 -1.17 16.81 3.42
CA PHE A 53 -0.63 18.07 3.92
C PHE A 53 -0.57 18.12 5.45
N SER A 54 -1.44 17.37 6.10
CA SER A 54 -1.46 17.19 7.54
C SER A 54 -1.67 15.70 7.85
N THR A 55 -1.24 15.28 9.02
CA THR A 55 -1.36 13.90 9.48
C THR A 55 -2.73 13.58 10.08
N SER A 56 -3.71 14.45 9.90
CA SER A 56 -5.06 14.26 10.39
C SER A 56 -6.06 14.23 9.24
N PRO A 57 -7.03 13.34 9.24
CA PRO A 57 -8.10 13.30 8.25
C PRO A 57 -9.02 14.50 8.38
N ALA A 58 -9.83 14.74 7.36
CA ALA A 58 -10.91 15.71 7.44
C ALA A 58 -11.94 15.26 8.47
N SER A 59 -12.46 16.19 9.26
CA SER A 59 -13.64 15.96 10.09
C SER A 59 -14.87 15.98 9.19
N HIS A 60 -15.73 14.98 9.34
CA HIS A 60 -16.99 14.88 8.62
C HIS A 60 -18.14 15.12 9.60
N GLU A 61 -18.93 16.16 9.35
CA GLU A 61 -20.16 16.36 10.10
C GLU A 61 -21.16 15.26 9.72
N MET A 62 -21.73 14.61 10.71
CA MET A 62 -22.80 13.63 10.50
C MET A 62 -24.04 14.38 10.03
N ALA A 63 -24.29 14.42 8.74
CA ALA A 63 -25.50 15.00 8.18
C ALA A 63 -26.72 14.20 8.65
N GLY A 64 -27.60 14.79 9.48
CA GLY A 64 -28.93 14.23 9.73
C GLY A 64 -29.31 13.91 11.15
N MET A 65 -28.56 14.29 12.18
CA MET A 65 -29.01 14.20 13.58
C MET A 65 -29.21 15.59 14.17
N GLU A 66 -30.41 16.14 14.02
CA GLU A 66 -30.85 17.29 14.82
C GLU A 66 -30.93 16.87 16.29
N GLY A 67 -30.09 17.44 17.15
CA GLY A 67 -30.23 17.34 18.59
C GLY A 67 -29.13 16.61 19.37
N HIS A 68 -28.09 16.10 18.74
CA HIS A 68 -26.88 15.65 19.44
C HIS A 68 -25.73 16.61 19.17
N GLU A 69 -25.00 17.00 20.23
CA GLU A 69 -23.70 17.69 20.08
C GLU A 69 -22.85 16.84 19.12
N GLY A 70 -22.68 17.33 17.88
CA GLY A 70 -22.10 16.59 16.80
C GLY A 70 -20.66 16.21 17.11
N HIS A 71 -20.42 14.96 17.48
CA HIS A 71 -19.10 14.39 17.39
C HIS A 71 -18.77 14.25 15.90
N ALA A 72 -17.99 15.20 15.36
CA ALA A 72 -17.45 15.05 14.02
C ALA A 72 -16.54 13.82 14.00
N GLU A 73 -16.94 12.79 13.26
CA GLU A 73 -16.10 11.61 13.10
C GLU A 73 -15.00 11.90 12.09
N ALA A 74 -13.75 11.75 12.51
CA ALA A 74 -12.61 11.89 11.63
C ALA A 74 -12.27 10.54 10.99
N TYR A 75 -12.49 10.42 9.69
CA TYR A 75 -12.16 9.23 8.90
C TYR A 75 -11.58 9.64 7.53
N CYS A 76 -10.86 8.72 6.92
CA CYS A 76 -10.40 8.85 5.53
C CYS A 76 -10.60 7.50 4.84
N LYS A 77 -11.83 7.26 4.39
CA LYS A 77 -12.18 6.07 3.60
C LYS A 77 -11.66 6.25 2.18
N PHE A 78 -11.07 5.22 1.63
CA PHE A 78 -10.39 5.31 0.34
C PHE A 78 -10.49 4.05 -0.49
N ASN A 79 -10.42 4.23 -1.80
CA ASN A 79 -10.29 3.18 -2.80
C ASN A 79 -9.10 3.49 -3.70
N ASN A 80 -8.15 2.56 -3.76
CA ASN A 80 -6.92 2.66 -4.55
C ASN A 80 -6.82 1.47 -5.50
N ALA A 81 -7.12 1.69 -6.77
CA ALA A 81 -6.96 0.69 -7.81
C ALA A 81 -5.58 0.84 -8.47
N PHE A 82 -4.72 -0.13 -8.25
CA PHE A 82 -3.35 -0.14 -8.78
C PHE A 82 -3.23 -0.94 -10.06
N ARG A 83 -2.40 -0.44 -10.98
CA ARG A 83 -1.85 -1.20 -12.10
C ARG A 83 -0.33 -1.04 -12.11
N VAL A 84 0.40 -2.14 -12.01
CA VAL A 84 1.85 -2.13 -12.10
C VAL A 84 2.29 -1.96 -13.55
N ASN A 85 3.00 -0.88 -13.85
CA ASN A 85 3.52 -0.61 -15.19
C ASN A 85 4.79 -1.41 -15.47
N LYS A 86 5.70 -1.42 -14.49
CA LYS A 86 6.96 -2.19 -14.51
C LYS A 86 7.45 -2.42 -13.08
N GLY A 87 8.26 -3.43 -12.90
CA GLY A 87 8.88 -3.72 -11.61
C GLY A 87 9.29 -5.17 -11.50
N THR A 88 10.08 -5.44 -10.48
CA THR A 88 10.56 -6.79 -10.16
C THR A 88 10.67 -6.97 -8.65
N TYR A 89 10.41 -8.16 -8.18
CA TYR A 89 10.68 -8.60 -6.81
C TYR A 89 11.30 -10.01 -6.86
N ASN A 90 12.46 -10.20 -6.25
CA ASN A 90 13.20 -11.48 -6.27
C ASN A 90 13.35 -12.10 -7.67
N GLY A 91 13.47 -11.27 -8.72
CA GLY A 91 13.57 -11.70 -10.11
C GLY A 91 12.21 -11.98 -10.79
N VAL A 92 11.11 -11.91 -10.06
CA VAL A 92 9.75 -12.04 -10.61
C VAL A 92 9.29 -10.69 -11.15
N SER A 93 8.84 -10.66 -12.42
CA SER A 93 8.24 -9.47 -13.00
C SER A 93 6.88 -9.19 -12.37
N LEU A 94 6.66 -7.94 -11.93
CA LEU A 94 5.39 -7.47 -11.39
C LEU A 94 4.54 -6.75 -12.45
N ALA A 95 5.06 -6.54 -13.66
CA ALA A 95 4.40 -5.80 -14.72
C ALA A 95 3.02 -6.40 -15.06
N GLY A 96 2.03 -5.55 -15.24
CA GLY A 96 0.66 -5.92 -15.57
C GLY A 96 -0.21 -6.36 -14.38
N ALA A 97 0.39 -6.61 -13.22
CA ALA A 97 -0.38 -6.96 -12.02
C ALA A 97 -1.34 -5.83 -11.65
N LYS A 98 -2.58 -6.20 -11.30
CA LYS A 98 -3.61 -5.31 -10.81
C LYS A 98 -4.05 -5.75 -9.42
N PHE A 99 -4.23 -4.78 -8.53
CA PHE A 99 -4.73 -5.02 -7.19
C PHE A 99 -5.47 -3.79 -6.67
N TRP A 100 -6.30 -4.01 -5.67
CA TRP A 100 -7.15 -3.01 -5.06
C TRP A 100 -6.88 -2.93 -3.57
N VAL A 101 -6.70 -1.73 -3.05
CA VAL A 101 -6.64 -1.47 -1.61
C VAL A 101 -7.80 -0.55 -1.26
N ALA A 102 -8.73 -1.05 -0.45
CA ALA A 102 -9.81 -0.25 0.11
C ALA A 102 -9.64 -0.20 1.62
N GLY A 103 -10.04 0.89 2.25
CA GLY A 103 -9.87 1.00 3.69
C GLY A 103 -10.30 2.33 4.28
N ASP A 104 -9.92 2.49 5.54
CA ASP A 104 -10.05 3.72 6.29
C ASP A 104 -8.74 3.98 7.04
N LEU A 105 -8.14 5.14 6.83
CA LEU A 105 -6.95 5.52 7.60
C LEU A 105 -7.29 5.81 9.06
N GLY A 106 -8.55 6.09 9.37
CA GLY A 106 -8.96 6.49 10.71
C GLY A 106 -8.40 7.84 11.13
N SER A 107 -8.55 8.17 12.40
CA SER A 107 -8.13 9.47 12.96
C SER A 107 -6.65 9.54 13.36
N SER A 108 -5.97 8.39 13.46
CA SER A 108 -4.64 8.28 14.09
C SER A 108 -3.52 7.88 13.13
N PHE A 109 -3.73 7.98 11.82
CA PHE A 109 -2.72 7.55 10.85
C PHE A 109 -1.41 8.39 10.95
N GLY A 110 -1.48 9.61 11.45
CA GLY A 110 -0.31 10.43 11.75
C GLY A 110 0.60 9.86 12.83
N ASP A 111 0.04 9.05 13.73
CA ASP A 111 0.78 8.34 14.79
C ASP A 111 1.30 6.98 14.30
N GLY A 112 1.19 6.70 13.00
CA GLY A 112 1.65 5.46 12.39
C GLY A 112 0.67 4.29 12.54
N THR A 113 -0.58 4.54 12.96
CA THR A 113 -1.65 3.52 13.03
C THR A 113 -2.79 3.89 12.10
N ALA A 114 -3.40 2.90 11.46
CA ALA A 114 -4.57 3.09 10.61
C ALA A 114 -5.63 2.05 10.96
N ASP A 115 -6.89 2.37 10.69
CA ASP A 115 -7.99 1.55 11.16
C ASP A 115 -8.07 0.22 10.42
N TRP A 116 -8.38 0.22 9.15
CA TRP A 116 -8.51 -1.04 8.42
C TRP A 116 -8.18 -0.91 6.94
N ALA A 117 -7.73 -2.01 6.35
CA ALA A 117 -7.60 -2.14 4.92
C ALA A 117 -7.91 -3.56 4.43
N VAL A 118 -8.38 -3.64 3.20
CA VAL A 118 -8.58 -4.89 2.46
C VAL A 118 -7.76 -4.82 1.19
N LEU A 119 -6.88 -5.81 0.97
CA LEU A 119 -6.11 -5.99 -0.25
C LEU A 119 -6.75 -7.10 -1.08
N THR A 120 -7.19 -6.77 -2.28
CA THR A 120 -7.79 -7.70 -3.25
C THR A 120 -6.93 -7.76 -4.51
N PHE A 121 -6.64 -8.97 -5.00
CA PHE A 121 -5.90 -9.16 -6.23
C PHE A 121 -6.80 -9.53 -7.41
N ASP A 122 -6.42 -9.08 -8.61
CA ASP A 122 -6.95 -9.64 -9.84
C ASP A 122 -6.53 -11.12 -9.93
N PRO A 123 -7.42 -12.05 -10.37
CA PRO A 123 -7.10 -13.48 -10.46
C PRO A 123 -5.88 -13.82 -11.33
N SER A 124 -5.49 -12.93 -12.25
CA SER A 124 -4.30 -13.10 -13.09
C SER A 124 -2.98 -12.92 -12.34
N VAL A 125 -3.00 -12.35 -11.12
CA VAL A 125 -1.81 -12.09 -10.31
C VAL A 125 -1.32 -13.38 -9.67
N THR A 126 -0.13 -13.82 -10.05
CA THR A 126 0.46 -15.06 -9.56
C THR A 126 0.84 -15.00 -8.07
N PRO A 127 0.96 -16.14 -7.36
CA PRO A 127 1.39 -16.15 -5.95
C PRO A 127 2.72 -15.43 -5.71
N ALA A 128 3.70 -15.60 -6.60
CA ALA A 128 5.00 -14.93 -6.48
C ALA A 128 4.92 -13.40 -6.68
N GLN A 129 4.02 -12.93 -7.55
CA GLN A 129 3.74 -11.50 -7.70
C GLN A 129 3.05 -10.94 -6.45
N ARG A 130 2.10 -11.67 -5.85
CA ARG A 130 1.40 -11.27 -4.63
C ARG A 130 2.35 -11.10 -3.45
N GLU A 131 3.30 -12.03 -3.28
CA GLU A 131 4.35 -11.92 -2.28
C GLU A 131 5.12 -10.60 -2.45
N GLY A 132 5.62 -10.35 -3.66
CA GLY A 132 6.38 -9.14 -3.97
C GLY A 132 5.57 -7.86 -3.77
N ILE A 133 4.33 -7.84 -4.24
CA ILE A 133 3.43 -6.68 -4.08
C ILE A 133 3.12 -6.44 -2.60
N GLY A 134 2.80 -7.49 -1.83
CA GLY A 134 2.52 -7.37 -0.39
C GLY A 134 3.70 -6.79 0.38
N MET A 135 4.92 -7.25 0.10
CA MET A 135 6.15 -6.72 0.71
C MET A 135 6.39 -5.25 0.36
N ILE A 136 6.15 -4.87 -0.90
CA ILE A 136 6.32 -3.49 -1.36
C ILE A 136 5.23 -2.59 -0.79
N LEU A 137 3.98 -3.05 -0.73
CA LEU A 137 2.87 -2.28 -0.14
C LEU A 137 3.10 -1.93 1.32
N GLY A 138 3.70 -2.83 2.11
CA GLY A 138 4.11 -2.52 3.48
C GLY A 138 5.17 -1.41 3.58
N LYS A 139 5.83 -1.04 2.45
CA LYS A 139 6.74 0.12 2.37
C LYS A 139 6.04 1.34 1.80
N VAL A 140 5.06 1.14 0.92
CA VAL A 140 4.21 2.23 0.42
C VAL A 140 3.32 2.79 1.53
N TYR A 141 2.72 1.91 2.35
CA TYR A 141 1.92 2.30 3.51
C TYR A 141 2.63 1.89 4.80
N PRO A 142 3.57 2.70 5.31
CA PRO A 142 4.36 2.38 6.51
C PRO A 142 3.57 2.66 7.80
N VAL A 143 2.39 2.05 7.91
CA VAL A 143 1.48 2.17 9.06
C VAL A 143 1.16 0.80 9.61
N LYS A 144 0.76 0.75 10.88
CA LYS A 144 0.21 -0.44 11.52
C LYS A 144 -1.31 -0.42 11.37
N TRP A 145 -1.86 -1.32 10.58
CA TRP A 145 -3.30 -1.51 10.45
C TRP A 145 -3.87 -2.20 11.69
N ALA A 146 -4.95 -1.67 12.25
CA ALA A 146 -5.67 -2.33 13.34
C ALA A 146 -6.38 -3.59 12.82
N ASP A 147 -6.89 -3.55 11.59
CA ASP A 147 -7.50 -4.70 10.90
C ASP A 147 -7.04 -4.71 9.44
N PHE A 148 -6.20 -5.68 9.05
CA PHE A 148 -5.77 -5.88 7.67
C PHE A 148 -6.24 -7.23 7.16
N LYS A 149 -6.98 -7.24 6.06
CA LYS A 149 -7.54 -8.46 5.47
C LYS A 149 -7.13 -8.64 4.02
N MET A 150 -6.99 -9.91 3.63
CA MET A 150 -6.97 -10.29 2.23
C MET A 150 -8.41 -10.47 1.75
N GLY A 151 -8.81 -9.71 0.74
CA GLY A 151 -10.09 -9.92 0.06
C GLY A 151 -10.06 -11.16 -0.83
N ALA A 152 -11.23 -11.68 -1.16
CA ALA A 152 -11.35 -12.70 -2.18
C ALA A 152 -10.92 -12.14 -3.54
N ASP A 153 -10.18 -12.91 -4.32
CA ASP A 153 -9.78 -12.52 -5.66
C ASP A 153 -11.00 -12.19 -6.53
N ALA A 154 -10.90 -11.09 -7.25
CA ALA A 154 -11.97 -10.67 -8.16
C ALA A 154 -11.39 -9.93 -9.38
N PRO A 155 -12.03 -10.03 -10.56
CA PRO A 155 -11.58 -9.31 -11.75
C PRO A 155 -11.52 -7.81 -11.50
N ILE A 156 -10.39 -7.19 -11.92
CA ILE A 156 -10.19 -5.74 -11.82
C ILE A 156 -10.10 -5.18 -13.23
N SER A 157 -11.11 -4.40 -13.65
CA SER A 157 -10.95 -3.51 -14.79
C SER A 157 -10.24 -2.22 -14.36
N TRP A 158 -9.36 -1.73 -15.20
CA TRP A 158 -8.58 -0.55 -14.94
C TRP A 158 -8.37 0.20 -16.25
N GLU A 159 -9.02 1.33 -16.43
CA GLU A 159 -9.08 2.06 -17.69
C GLU A 159 -8.69 3.52 -17.50
N HIS A 160 -7.66 3.93 -18.17
CA HIS A 160 -7.28 5.31 -18.34
C HIS A 160 -6.43 5.43 -19.60
N LYS A 161 -6.85 6.31 -20.51
CA LYS A 161 -6.05 6.70 -21.67
C LYS A 161 -5.30 7.99 -21.33
N MET A 162 -4.02 8.04 -21.61
CA MET A 162 -3.22 9.25 -21.45
C MET A 162 -3.89 10.43 -22.17
N GLY A 163 -4.12 11.53 -21.45
CA GLY A 163 -4.85 12.69 -21.96
C GLY A 163 -6.38 12.55 -21.95
N SER A 164 -6.93 11.45 -21.43
CA SER A 164 -8.35 11.31 -21.17
C SER A 164 -8.77 12.14 -19.95
N ASP A 165 -9.95 12.72 -20.02
CA ASP A 165 -10.57 13.43 -18.90
C ASP A 165 -11.18 12.50 -17.85
N GLU A 166 -11.11 11.19 -18.06
CA GLU A 166 -11.72 10.18 -17.18
C GLU A 166 -10.79 9.00 -16.91
N ALA A 167 -10.82 8.51 -15.67
CA ALA A 167 -10.21 7.25 -15.26
C ALA A 167 -11.29 6.41 -14.57
N HIS A 168 -11.34 5.11 -14.88
CA HIS A 168 -12.36 4.21 -14.36
C HIS A 168 -11.74 2.89 -13.92
N ALA A 169 -12.03 2.48 -12.70
CA ALA A 169 -11.67 1.16 -12.19
C ALA A 169 -12.89 0.49 -11.55
N MET A 170 -13.02 -0.81 -11.77
CA MET A 170 -14.07 -1.64 -11.16
C MET A 170 -13.48 -2.93 -10.62
N LEU A 171 -13.92 -3.31 -9.43
CA LEU A 171 -13.71 -4.61 -8.81
C LEU A 171 -14.99 -5.43 -8.98
N ASP A 172 -14.88 -6.65 -9.54
CA ASP A 172 -16.01 -7.54 -9.84
C ASP A 172 -17.13 -6.85 -10.65
N GLY A 173 -16.73 -6.15 -11.73
CA GLY A 173 -17.68 -5.41 -12.55
C GLY A 173 -18.46 -4.34 -11.80
N GLY A 174 -17.86 -3.74 -10.78
CA GLY A 174 -18.47 -2.70 -9.94
C GLY A 174 -19.28 -3.25 -8.76
N LYS A 175 -19.52 -4.55 -8.66
CA LYS A 175 -20.24 -5.14 -7.52
C LYS A 175 -19.43 -5.06 -6.23
N GLY A 176 -18.09 -5.19 -6.32
CA GLY A 176 -17.19 -5.14 -5.19
C GLY A 176 -16.78 -3.72 -4.84
N ALA A 177 -16.30 -2.98 -5.82
CA ALA A 177 -15.92 -1.58 -5.67
C ALA A 177 -15.88 -0.88 -7.03
N GLU A 178 -15.95 0.44 -7.01
CA GLU A 178 -15.91 1.25 -8.22
C GLU A 178 -15.34 2.62 -7.93
N VAL A 179 -14.46 3.09 -8.81
CA VAL A 179 -13.93 4.46 -8.81
C VAL A 179 -14.05 5.02 -10.21
N ILE A 180 -14.73 6.14 -10.34
CA ILE A 180 -14.75 6.95 -11.56
C ILE A 180 -14.24 8.34 -11.21
N LEU A 181 -13.09 8.68 -11.78
CA LEU A 181 -12.49 10.01 -11.64
C LEU A 181 -12.75 10.81 -12.92
N LYS A 182 -13.04 12.10 -12.77
CA LYS A 182 -13.21 12.97 -13.90
C LYS A 182 -12.44 14.26 -13.73
N ASN A 183 -11.66 14.61 -14.73
CA ASN A 183 -10.90 15.84 -14.73
C ASN A 183 -11.84 17.05 -14.65
N SER A 184 -11.67 17.88 -13.62
CA SER A 184 -12.43 19.11 -13.53
C SER A 184 -11.71 20.24 -14.27
N VAL A 185 -11.81 20.23 -15.60
CA VAL A 185 -11.40 21.38 -16.38
C VAL A 185 -12.46 22.45 -16.19
N ASN A 186 -12.17 23.45 -15.38
CA ASN A 186 -13.04 24.62 -15.26
C ASN A 186 -12.45 25.80 -16.06
N LYS A 187 -13.20 26.90 -16.14
CA LYS A 187 -12.81 28.11 -16.89
C LYS A 187 -11.47 28.72 -16.43
N ASN A 188 -10.95 28.30 -15.28
CA ASN A 188 -9.75 28.85 -14.67
C ASN A 188 -8.52 27.92 -14.80
N SER A 189 -8.67 26.76 -15.45
CA SER A 189 -7.55 25.85 -15.67
C SER A 189 -7.25 25.70 -17.17
N ALA A 190 -5.99 25.87 -17.53
CA ALA A 190 -5.49 25.68 -18.90
C ALA A 190 -5.25 24.19 -19.24
N GLY A 191 -5.50 23.28 -18.30
CA GLY A 191 -5.29 21.84 -18.43
C GLY A 191 -5.46 21.14 -17.08
N PRO A 192 -5.03 19.88 -16.95
CA PRO A 192 -5.09 19.14 -15.69
C PRO A 192 -4.36 19.87 -14.57
N VAL A 193 -4.97 19.97 -13.40
CA VAL A 193 -4.31 20.48 -12.20
C VAL A 193 -3.42 19.39 -11.61
N VAL A 194 -2.13 19.67 -11.46
CA VAL A 194 -1.15 18.71 -10.95
C VAL A 194 -0.43 19.26 -9.74
N ILE A 195 -0.51 18.55 -8.61
CA ILE A 195 0.23 18.89 -7.40
C ILE A 195 1.57 18.16 -7.44
N LYS A 196 2.67 18.92 -7.37
CA LYS A 196 4.04 18.41 -7.39
C LYS A 196 4.68 18.47 -6.00
N ASN A 197 5.79 17.73 -5.84
CA ASN A 197 6.62 17.75 -4.64
C ASN A 197 5.96 17.15 -3.38
N LEU A 198 4.88 16.38 -3.54
CA LEU A 198 4.34 15.54 -2.49
C LEU A 198 4.93 14.13 -2.59
N LYS A 199 5.12 13.48 -1.44
CA LYS A 199 5.35 12.04 -1.37
C LYS A 199 4.01 11.32 -1.36
N TYR A 200 3.99 10.11 -1.93
CA TYR A 200 2.87 9.21 -1.74
C TYR A 200 3.17 8.27 -0.56
N PHE A 201 2.83 8.70 0.64
CA PHE A 201 3.17 7.99 1.90
C PHE A 201 4.66 7.60 1.94
N GLY A 202 4.98 6.30 1.94
CA GLY A 202 6.36 5.79 1.93
C GLY A 202 7.05 5.78 0.57
N ALA A 203 6.33 6.06 -0.54
CA ALA A 203 6.93 6.15 -1.86
C ALA A 203 7.43 7.59 -2.13
N PRO A 204 8.77 7.79 -2.22
CA PRO A 204 9.35 9.13 -2.28
C PRO A 204 9.23 9.80 -3.64
N ARG A 205 8.98 9.04 -4.70
CA ARG A 205 8.93 9.54 -6.08
C ARG A 205 7.59 9.24 -6.73
N ASN A 206 7.08 10.22 -7.45
CA ASN A 206 5.90 10.10 -8.31
C ASN A 206 5.94 11.14 -9.44
N ASP A 207 5.05 11.01 -10.40
CA ASP A 207 4.91 11.95 -11.53
C ASP A 207 4.08 13.19 -11.17
N GLY A 208 3.55 13.25 -9.97
CA GLY A 208 2.65 14.27 -9.44
C GLY A 208 1.23 13.73 -9.30
N PHE A 209 0.45 14.44 -8.52
CA PHE A 209 -0.94 14.11 -8.23
C PHE A 209 -1.83 14.88 -9.21
N VAL A 210 -2.32 14.19 -10.24
CA VAL A 210 -3.28 14.79 -11.16
C VAL A 210 -4.63 14.80 -10.49
N LEU A 211 -5.15 16.00 -10.17
CA LEU A 211 -6.41 16.17 -9.47
C LEU A 211 -7.58 15.81 -10.41
N MET A 212 -8.30 14.78 -10.02
CA MET A 212 -9.48 14.26 -10.72
C MET A 212 -10.56 13.91 -9.71
N PRO A 213 -11.42 14.85 -9.31
CA PRO A 213 -12.50 14.57 -8.37
C PRO A 213 -13.30 13.33 -8.77
N ASN A 214 -13.69 12.53 -7.78
CA ASN A 214 -14.50 11.37 -8.08
C ASN A 214 -15.94 11.76 -8.46
N THR A 215 -16.50 11.04 -9.39
CA THR A 215 -17.95 11.04 -9.69
C THR A 215 -18.61 9.80 -9.10
N VAL A 216 -17.81 8.78 -8.82
CA VAL A 216 -18.14 7.59 -8.05
C VAL A 216 -16.91 7.18 -7.26
N GLU A 217 -17.09 6.94 -5.98
CA GLU A 217 -16.20 6.20 -5.11
C GLU A 217 -17.05 5.27 -4.28
N ALA A 218 -16.95 3.96 -4.52
CA ALA A 218 -17.76 2.99 -3.80
C ALA A 218 -16.95 1.75 -3.43
N TYR A 219 -17.13 1.31 -2.19
CA TYR A 219 -16.71 -0.01 -1.70
C TYR A 219 -17.94 -0.71 -1.13
N ARG A 220 -18.32 -1.85 -1.69
CA ARG A 220 -19.62 -2.51 -1.45
C ARG A 220 -19.49 -3.85 -0.74
N LEU A 221 -18.26 -4.24 -0.34
CA LEU A 221 -17.97 -5.53 0.27
C LEU A 221 -17.89 -5.47 1.79
N GLY A 222 -18.16 -6.61 2.43
CA GLY A 222 -18.01 -6.78 3.88
C GLY A 222 -19.01 -5.98 4.71
N GLU A 223 -18.60 -5.69 5.95
CA GLU A 223 -19.46 -5.04 6.96
C GLU A 223 -19.34 -3.52 7.00
N LYS A 224 -18.40 -2.96 6.24
CA LYS A 224 -18.09 -1.51 6.23
C LYS A 224 -18.19 -0.92 4.83
N PRO A 225 -19.33 -1.07 4.13
CA PRO A 225 -19.50 -0.46 2.80
C PRO A 225 -19.57 1.07 2.91
N TYR A 226 -19.15 1.75 1.87
CA TYR A 226 -19.29 3.20 1.75
C TYR A 226 -19.39 3.63 0.30
N GLU A 227 -19.97 4.80 0.08
CA GLU A 227 -20.07 5.44 -1.22
C GLU A 227 -19.96 6.96 -1.07
N PHE A 228 -19.13 7.59 -1.93
CA PHE A 228 -18.94 9.04 -1.98
C PHE A 228 -19.02 9.53 -3.41
N LYS A 229 -19.32 10.81 -3.57
CA LYS A 229 -19.40 11.50 -4.85
C LYS A 229 -18.99 12.95 -4.70
N GLY A 230 -18.17 13.43 -5.63
CA GLY A 230 -17.71 14.82 -5.63
C GLY A 230 -16.62 15.12 -4.61
N THR A 231 -16.04 14.07 -4.02
CA THR A 231 -14.91 14.17 -3.10
C THR A 231 -13.59 14.03 -3.84
N ASN A 232 -12.49 13.92 -3.13
CA ASN A 232 -11.16 13.91 -3.71
C ASN A 232 -10.88 12.66 -4.56
N GLY A 233 -10.09 12.84 -5.60
CA GLY A 233 -9.51 11.77 -6.39
C GLY A 233 -8.25 12.24 -7.11
N PHE A 234 -7.33 11.31 -7.30
CA PHE A 234 -6.07 11.55 -7.97
C PHE A 234 -5.70 10.42 -8.93
N MET A 235 -5.06 10.78 -10.05
CA MET A 235 -4.21 9.86 -10.79
C MET A 235 -2.76 10.10 -10.38
N ILE A 236 -2.06 9.04 -9.97
CA ILE A 236 -0.68 9.13 -9.49
C ILE A 236 0.11 7.94 -10.05
N THR A 237 1.27 8.21 -10.63
CA THR A 237 2.23 7.14 -10.96
C THR A 237 3.39 7.19 -9.97
N LEU A 238 3.44 6.25 -9.05
CA LEU A 238 4.53 6.14 -8.10
C LEU A 238 5.69 5.30 -8.61
N ASP A 239 6.87 5.58 -8.07
CA ASP A 239 8.09 4.81 -8.29
C ASP A 239 8.78 4.60 -6.94
N ILE A 240 8.98 3.33 -6.56
CA ILE A 240 9.62 2.93 -5.32
C ILE A 240 10.59 1.78 -5.55
N THR A 241 11.71 1.80 -4.85
CA THR A 241 12.75 0.77 -4.94
C THR A 241 13.24 0.34 -3.55
N SER A 242 13.94 -0.78 -3.49
CA SER A 242 14.57 -1.25 -2.26
C SER A 242 15.59 -0.24 -1.67
N LYS A 243 16.14 0.65 -2.48
CA LYS A 243 17.08 1.70 -2.02
C LYS A 243 16.37 2.79 -1.21
N ASP A 244 15.11 3.05 -1.47
CA ASP A 244 14.33 4.10 -0.79
C ASP A 244 14.01 3.75 0.66
N VAL A 245 14.01 2.46 1.01
CA VAL A 245 13.69 1.97 2.35
C VAL A 245 14.91 1.56 3.18
N ALA A 246 16.10 1.60 2.59
CA ALA A 246 17.35 1.31 3.27
C ALA A 246 17.90 2.53 4.06
N THR A 247 17.28 3.69 3.92
CA THR A 247 17.75 4.98 4.47
C THR A 247 16.91 5.53 5.62
N ASN A 248 15.97 4.71 6.16
CA ASN A 248 15.16 5.06 7.34
C ASN A 248 15.54 4.22 8.55
#